data_68729c66de14806cf70078737eb1c855
#
_entry.id   68729c66de14806cf70078737eb1c855
#
_cell.length_a   1.000
_cell.length_b   1.000
_cell.length_c   1.000
_cell.angle_alpha   90.00
_cell.angle_beta   90.00
_cell.angle_gamma   90.00
#
_symmetry.space_group_name_H-M   'P 1'
#
loop_
_entity.id
_entity.type
_entity.pdbx_description
1 polymer ?
#
loop_
_entity_poly.entity_id
_entity_poly.type
_entity_poly.pdbx_seq_one_letter_code
_entity_poly.pdbx_strand_id
1 'polypeptide(L)'
;KTVNKENFQHIILKKIPKEWENFEVILGEEMEVNNWKLSKIFKHAPRKFLTNPRFFLKTNQNIKLHFDVFHGEGIMDKAITFLDEKEKDGFEKFINEKYSFNRENLFFCRSKKIMNDYFYSVFSWLERCESEFGFELKGYSLKRLYAFLAERYLSYWFQKYSKYKTWPIFFYDTNTNKIKIK
;
A
#
# COMPACT_ATOMS: atom_id res chain seq x y z
N LYS A 1 -19.29 -7.11 -12.55
CA LYS A 1 -19.41 -7.30 -14.02
C LYS A 1 -18.15 -7.98 -14.49
N THR A 2 -18.26 -9.14 -15.13
CA THR A 2 -17.11 -9.83 -15.72
C THR A 2 -16.66 -8.99 -16.92
N VAL A 3 -15.45 -8.49 -16.87
CA VAL A 3 -14.87 -7.77 -18.00
C VAL A 3 -14.22 -8.80 -18.90
N ASN A 4 -14.67 -8.86 -20.15
CA ASN A 4 -14.12 -9.74 -21.19
C ASN A 4 -13.24 -8.90 -22.16
N LYS A 5 -12.61 -9.57 -23.13
CA LYS A 5 -11.74 -8.92 -24.11
C LYS A 5 -12.45 -7.81 -24.92
N GLU A 6 -13.76 -7.95 -25.14
CA GLU A 6 -14.58 -6.97 -25.88
C GLU A 6 -14.83 -5.71 -25.03
N ASN A 7 -15.00 -5.86 -23.72
CA ASN A 7 -15.22 -4.74 -22.79
C ASN A 7 -13.91 -4.06 -22.35
N PHE A 8 -12.74 -4.66 -22.59
CA PHE A 8 -11.46 -4.15 -22.15
C PHE A 8 -11.15 -2.76 -22.72
N GLN A 9 -11.49 -2.55 -23.99
CA GLN A 9 -11.25 -1.24 -24.64
C GLN A 9 -12.04 -0.09 -24.00
N HIS A 10 -13.17 -0.38 -23.34
CA HIS A 10 -13.95 0.63 -22.62
C HIS A 10 -13.36 1.02 -21.27
N ILE A 11 -12.46 0.18 -20.73
CA ILE A 11 -11.80 0.42 -19.44
C ILE A 11 -10.47 1.16 -19.64
N ILE A 12 -9.84 1.00 -20.79
CA ILE A 12 -8.60 1.72 -21.12
C ILE A 12 -8.92 3.20 -21.26
N LEU A 13 -8.26 4.00 -20.44
CA LEU A 13 -8.35 5.45 -20.52
C LEU A 13 -7.64 5.93 -21.79
N LYS A 14 -8.41 6.32 -22.81
CA LYS A 14 -7.88 6.94 -24.04
C LYS A 14 -7.52 8.41 -23.85
N LYS A 15 -8.11 9.05 -22.84
CA LYS A 15 -7.89 10.44 -22.45
C LYS A 15 -7.96 10.57 -20.93
N ILE A 16 -7.33 11.58 -20.40
CA ILE A 16 -7.47 11.94 -18.98
C ILE A 16 -8.94 12.28 -18.72
N PRO A 17 -9.60 11.63 -17.76
CA PRO A 17 -10.98 11.94 -17.40
C PRO A 17 -11.11 13.38 -16.90
N LYS A 18 -12.16 14.10 -17.33
CA LYS A 18 -12.43 15.47 -16.88
C LYS A 18 -12.52 15.58 -15.35
N GLU A 19 -13.05 14.58 -14.70
CA GLU A 19 -13.19 14.52 -13.24
C GLU A 19 -11.83 14.46 -12.49
N TRP A 20 -10.70 14.23 -13.20
CA TRP A 20 -9.36 14.31 -12.64
C TRP A 20 -8.80 15.73 -12.62
N GLU A 21 -9.38 16.65 -13.38
CA GLU A 21 -8.85 18.01 -13.58
C GLU A 21 -8.72 18.80 -12.28
N ASN A 22 -9.60 18.53 -11.31
CA ASN A 22 -9.61 19.20 -10.01
C ASN A 22 -8.71 18.55 -8.95
N PHE A 23 -7.93 17.51 -9.32
CA PHE A 23 -7.06 16.79 -8.42
C PHE A 23 -5.61 16.87 -8.88
N GLU A 24 -4.69 16.93 -7.93
CA GLU A 24 -3.25 16.96 -8.19
C GLU A 24 -2.71 15.56 -8.41
N VAL A 25 -3.30 14.58 -7.69
CA VAL A 25 -2.88 13.19 -7.69
C VAL A 25 -4.09 12.26 -7.82
N ILE A 26 -3.94 11.23 -8.63
CA ILE A 26 -4.88 10.10 -8.70
C ILE A 26 -4.15 8.88 -8.19
N LEU A 27 -4.67 8.29 -7.14
CA LEU A 27 -4.17 7.05 -6.55
C LEU A 27 -4.98 5.85 -7.05
N GLY A 28 -4.39 4.67 -7.03
CA GLY A 28 -5.15 3.45 -7.17
C GLY A 28 -6.20 3.31 -6.06
N GLU A 29 -7.23 2.51 -6.28
CA GLU A 29 -8.25 2.24 -5.25
C GLU A 29 -7.64 1.66 -3.96
N GLU A 30 -8.26 1.96 -2.84
CA GLU A 30 -7.81 1.48 -1.54
C GLU A 30 -8.13 -0.02 -1.36
N MET A 31 -7.23 -0.71 -0.69
CA MET A 31 -7.41 -2.07 -0.21
C MET A 31 -7.69 -2.05 1.29
N GLU A 32 -8.82 -2.60 1.71
CA GLU A 32 -9.13 -2.79 3.12
C GLU A 32 -8.34 -3.97 3.70
N VAL A 33 -7.80 -3.78 4.90
CA VAL A 33 -7.02 -4.79 5.64
C VAL A 33 -7.78 -5.41 6.81
N ASN A 34 -9.04 -5.05 7.01
CA ASN A 34 -9.86 -5.52 8.14
C ASN A 34 -10.84 -6.65 7.77
N ASN A 35 -10.71 -7.25 6.59
CA ASN A 35 -11.58 -8.32 6.07
C ASN A 35 -10.82 -9.64 5.85
N TRP A 36 -9.90 -9.99 6.73
CA TRP A 36 -9.11 -11.21 6.57
C TRP A 36 -9.92 -12.47 6.87
N LYS A 37 -9.71 -13.48 6.04
CA LYS A 37 -10.16 -14.83 6.36
C LYS A 37 -9.27 -15.39 7.47
N LEU A 38 -9.86 -15.89 8.55
CA LEU A 38 -9.14 -16.48 9.69
C LEU A 38 -8.13 -17.57 9.26
N SER A 39 -8.46 -18.32 8.21
CA SER A 39 -7.56 -19.33 7.64
C SER A 39 -6.25 -18.75 7.10
N LYS A 40 -6.28 -17.52 6.53
CA LYS A 40 -5.06 -16.83 6.08
C LYS A 40 -4.23 -16.36 7.28
N ILE A 41 -4.87 -15.81 8.30
CA ILE A 41 -4.20 -15.37 9.53
C ILE A 41 -3.49 -16.54 10.18
N PHE A 42 -4.19 -17.66 10.39
CA PHE A 42 -3.62 -18.87 10.98
C PHE A 42 -2.40 -19.38 10.19
N LYS A 43 -2.46 -19.33 8.86
CA LYS A 43 -1.36 -19.75 7.98
C LYS A 43 -0.11 -18.87 8.13
N HIS A 44 -0.27 -17.57 8.28
CA HIS A 44 0.85 -16.61 8.27
C HIS A 44 1.35 -16.25 9.67
N ALA A 45 0.50 -16.30 10.69
CA ALA A 45 0.86 -15.96 12.06
C ALA A 45 0.23 -16.93 13.08
N PRO A 46 0.48 -18.25 12.99
CA PRO A 46 -0.17 -19.25 13.85
C PRO A 46 0.14 -19.03 15.34
N ARG A 47 1.37 -18.68 15.69
CA ARG A 47 1.75 -18.42 17.08
C ARG A 47 0.99 -17.22 17.67
N LYS A 48 0.95 -16.08 16.95
CA LYS A 48 0.19 -14.90 17.37
C LYS A 48 -1.31 -15.20 17.51
N PHE A 49 -1.87 -15.95 16.58
CA PHE A 49 -3.27 -16.35 16.61
C PHE A 49 -3.59 -17.16 17.88
N LEU A 50 -2.70 -18.07 18.27
CA LEU A 50 -2.88 -18.91 19.47
C LEU A 50 -2.65 -18.13 20.77
N THR A 51 -1.67 -17.22 20.81
CA THR A 51 -1.33 -16.47 22.04
C THR A 51 -2.24 -15.27 22.27
N ASN A 52 -2.74 -14.64 21.24
CA ASN A 52 -3.58 -13.46 21.37
C ASN A 52 -4.60 -13.31 20.20
N PRO A 53 -5.64 -14.17 20.15
CA PRO A 53 -6.62 -14.15 19.08
C PRO A 53 -7.41 -12.83 18.97
N ARG A 54 -7.47 -12.04 20.04
CA ARG A 54 -8.15 -10.75 20.05
C ARG A 54 -7.52 -9.70 19.11
N PHE A 55 -6.23 -9.83 18.82
CA PHE A 55 -5.58 -8.96 17.81
C PHE A 55 -6.22 -9.08 16.43
N PHE A 56 -6.83 -10.21 16.13
CA PHE A 56 -7.42 -10.47 14.83
C PHE A 56 -8.91 -10.16 14.75
N LEU A 57 -9.49 -9.57 15.81
CA LEU A 57 -10.84 -9.02 15.73
C LEU A 57 -10.84 -7.88 14.72
N LYS A 58 -11.91 -7.77 13.94
CA LYS A 58 -12.07 -6.79 12.88
C LYS A 58 -11.77 -5.34 13.34
N THR A 59 -12.12 -5.02 14.57
CA THR A 59 -11.89 -3.72 15.20
C THR A 59 -10.42 -3.39 15.44
N ASN A 60 -9.56 -4.40 15.52
CA ASN A 60 -8.13 -4.24 15.82
C ASN A 60 -7.24 -4.38 14.57
N GLN A 61 -7.85 -4.72 13.43
CA GLN A 61 -7.13 -4.89 12.17
C GLN A 61 -6.85 -3.53 11.55
N ASN A 62 -5.60 -3.12 11.59
CA ASN A 62 -5.08 -1.89 11.00
C ASN A 62 -3.94 -2.18 10.02
N ILE A 63 -3.42 -1.13 9.37
CA ILE A 63 -2.35 -1.25 8.37
C ILE A 63 -1.09 -1.83 9.00
N LYS A 64 -0.73 -1.41 10.24
CA LYS A 64 0.44 -1.92 10.95
C LYS A 64 0.34 -3.42 11.22
N LEU A 65 -0.77 -3.87 11.80
CA LEU A 65 -0.98 -5.29 12.07
C LEU A 65 -0.92 -6.12 10.77
N HIS A 66 -1.53 -5.60 9.69
CA HIS A 66 -1.42 -6.24 8.38
C HIS A 66 0.03 -6.40 7.93
N PHE A 67 0.83 -5.34 8.06
CA PHE A 67 2.24 -5.39 7.70
C PHE A 67 3.01 -6.41 8.54
N ASP A 68 2.86 -6.38 9.86
CA ASP A 68 3.54 -7.27 10.79
C ASP A 68 3.24 -8.75 10.52
N VAL A 69 1.98 -9.07 10.18
CA VAL A 69 1.56 -10.45 9.88
C VAL A 69 2.17 -10.96 8.57
N PHE A 70 2.24 -10.13 7.54
CA PHE A 70 2.62 -10.58 6.20
C PHE A 70 4.07 -10.29 5.82
N HIS A 71 4.72 -9.31 6.46
CA HIS A 71 6.05 -8.83 6.05
C HIS A 71 7.09 -8.85 7.19
N GLY A 72 6.69 -9.23 8.41
CA GLY A 72 7.59 -9.37 9.56
C GLY A 72 7.29 -8.38 10.68
N GLU A 73 7.18 -8.95 11.89
CA GLU A 73 6.89 -8.18 13.10
C GLU A 73 8.03 -7.25 13.46
N GLY A 74 7.68 -6.00 13.84
CA GLY A 74 8.63 -4.98 14.27
C GLY A 74 9.43 -4.32 13.15
N ILE A 75 9.35 -4.84 11.90
CA ILE A 75 10.07 -4.23 10.77
C ILE A 75 9.52 -2.84 10.47
N MET A 76 8.19 -2.67 10.51
CA MET A 76 7.58 -1.36 10.30
C MET A 76 7.98 -0.36 11.39
N ASP A 77 7.99 -0.77 12.66
CA ASP A 77 8.42 0.08 13.76
C ASP A 77 9.87 0.55 13.57
N LYS A 78 10.75 -0.40 13.23
CA LYS A 78 12.15 -0.07 12.95
C LYS A 78 12.28 0.86 11.73
N ALA A 79 11.52 0.60 10.65
CA ALA A 79 11.54 1.45 9.46
C ALA A 79 11.10 2.90 9.76
N ILE A 80 10.11 3.10 10.63
CA ILE A 80 9.64 4.43 11.04
C ILE A 80 10.74 5.21 11.74
N THR A 81 11.64 4.57 12.48
CA THR A 81 12.75 5.29 13.15
C THR A 81 13.69 6.00 12.15
N PHE A 82 13.71 5.56 10.89
CA PHE A 82 14.50 6.15 9.81
C PHE A 82 13.78 7.21 8.98
N LEU A 83 12.50 7.48 9.26
CA LEU A 83 11.79 8.61 8.63
C LEU A 83 12.36 9.95 9.09
N ASP A 84 12.14 10.98 8.27
CA ASP A 84 12.35 12.35 8.68
C ASP A 84 11.43 12.67 9.87
N GLU A 85 11.92 13.42 10.85
CA GLU A 85 11.23 13.68 12.12
C GLU A 85 9.81 14.20 11.93
N LYS A 86 9.61 15.10 10.97
CA LYS A 86 8.30 15.68 10.60
C LYS A 86 7.28 14.67 10.09
N GLU A 87 7.73 13.46 9.70
CA GLU A 87 6.85 12.41 9.12
C GLU A 87 6.56 11.28 10.11
N LYS A 88 7.40 11.06 11.12
CA LYS A 88 7.30 9.92 12.04
C LYS A 88 5.93 9.81 12.69
N ASP A 89 5.56 10.80 13.49
CA ASP A 89 4.33 10.78 14.26
C ASP A 89 3.09 10.64 13.37
N GLY A 90 3.08 11.38 12.25
CA GLY A 90 1.97 11.36 11.32
C GLY A 90 1.82 10.00 10.62
N PHE A 91 2.91 9.39 10.20
CA PHE A 91 2.88 8.08 9.55
C PHE A 91 2.57 6.96 10.55
N GLU A 92 3.15 7.00 11.74
CA GLU A 92 2.86 6.06 12.81
C GLU A 92 1.37 6.09 13.19
N LYS A 93 0.80 7.28 13.36
CA LYS A 93 -0.63 7.46 13.59
C LYS A 93 -1.45 6.89 12.43
N PHE A 94 -1.07 7.18 11.19
CA PHE A 94 -1.79 6.70 10.00
C PHE A 94 -1.87 5.17 9.96
N ILE A 95 -0.76 4.45 10.16
CA ILE A 95 -0.76 2.99 10.06
C ILE A 95 -1.45 2.31 11.25
N ASN A 96 -1.52 2.96 12.41
CA ASN A 96 -2.18 2.43 13.59
C ASN A 96 -3.70 2.70 13.60
N GLU A 97 -4.17 3.78 12.98
CA GLU A 97 -5.59 4.16 13.00
C GLU A 97 -6.34 3.75 11.74
N LYS A 98 -5.65 3.66 10.58
CA LYS A 98 -6.30 3.32 9.32
C LYS A 98 -6.33 1.82 9.06
N TYR A 99 -7.38 1.40 8.36
CA TYR A 99 -7.61 0.02 7.94
C TYR A 99 -7.64 -0.16 6.42
N SER A 100 -7.26 0.88 5.68
CA SER A 100 -7.14 0.85 4.22
C SER A 100 -5.94 1.67 3.73
N PHE A 101 -5.37 1.28 2.61
CA PHE A 101 -4.30 2.01 1.92
C PHE A 101 -4.35 1.73 0.41
N ASN A 102 -3.75 2.63 -0.39
CA ASN A 102 -3.65 2.49 -1.83
C ASN A 102 -2.52 1.50 -2.16
N ARG A 103 -2.86 0.40 -2.79
CA ARG A 103 -1.92 -0.68 -3.13
C ARG A 103 -1.20 -0.45 -4.45
N GLU A 104 -0.19 -1.30 -4.71
CA GLU A 104 0.52 -1.46 -5.99
C GLU A 104 1.43 -0.27 -6.38
N ASN A 105 1.66 0.69 -5.50
CA ASN A 105 2.47 1.90 -5.79
C ASN A 105 2.05 2.61 -7.09
N LEU A 106 0.75 2.56 -7.43
CA LEU A 106 0.22 3.15 -8.65
C LEU A 106 -0.38 4.53 -8.38
N PHE A 107 0.15 5.52 -9.08
CA PHE A 107 -0.41 6.86 -9.04
C PHE A 107 -0.17 7.62 -10.35
N PHE A 108 -1.01 8.61 -10.59
CA PHE A 108 -0.80 9.63 -11.61
C PHE A 108 -0.69 10.98 -10.90
N CYS A 109 0.36 11.75 -11.19
CA CYS A 109 0.59 13.06 -10.59
C CYS A 109 0.73 14.12 -11.68
N ARG A 110 -0.05 15.21 -11.56
CA ARG A 110 -0.01 16.32 -12.51
C ARG A 110 1.08 17.33 -12.17
N SER A 111 1.47 17.41 -10.91
CA SER A 111 2.47 18.38 -10.43
C SER A 111 3.85 17.72 -10.37
N LYS A 112 4.77 18.21 -11.21
CA LYS A 112 6.16 17.79 -11.16
C LYS A 112 6.80 18.06 -9.78
N LYS A 113 6.41 19.18 -9.14
CA LYS A 113 6.89 19.52 -7.81
C LYS A 113 6.45 18.47 -6.78
N ILE A 114 5.15 18.17 -6.69
CA ILE A 114 4.61 17.18 -5.76
C ILE A 114 5.25 15.80 -6.01
N MET A 115 5.39 15.40 -7.26
CA MET A 115 6.02 14.14 -7.63
C MET A 115 7.48 14.08 -7.16
N ASN A 116 8.26 15.13 -7.37
CA ASN A 116 9.65 15.19 -6.95
C ASN A 116 9.77 15.20 -5.42
N ASP A 117 8.93 15.96 -4.72
CA ASP A 117 8.91 16.03 -3.26
C ASP A 117 8.58 14.63 -2.66
N TYR A 118 7.62 13.92 -3.27
CA TYR A 118 7.31 12.54 -2.87
C TYR A 118 8.50 11.59 -3.10
N PHE A 119 9.07 11.60 -4.29
CA PHE A 119 10.20 10.73 -4.60
C PHE A 119 11.41 11.00 -3.71
N TYR A 120 11.72 12.27 -3.48
CA TYR A 120 12.77 12.62 -2.53
C TYR A 120 12.49 12.06 -1.14
N SER A 121 11.28 12.24 -0.64
CA SER A 121 10.89 11.77 0.69
C SER A 121 10.94 10.24 0.79
N VAL A 122 10.30 9.52 -0.15
CA VAL A 122 10.21 8.06 -0.07
C VAL A 122 11.56 7.38 -0.32
N PHE A 123 12.34 7.83 -1.32
CA PHE A 123 13.61 7.17 -1.63
C PHE A 123 14.68 7.46 -0.58
N SER A 124 14.75 8.67 -0.03
CA SER A 124 15.67 8.96 1.08
C SER A 124 15.35 8.11 2.32
N TRP A 125 14.08 7.84 2.59
CA TRP A 125 13.69 6.93 3.66
C TRP A 125 14.05 5.47 3.35
N LEU A 126 13.73 5.00 2.14
CA LEU A 126 14.02 3.61 1.75
C LEU A 126 15.53 3.32 1.70
N GLU A 127 16.36 4.29 1.30
CA GLU A 127 17.82 4.18 1.33
C GLU A 127 18.35 3.96 2.77
N ARG A 128 17.79 4.70 3.75
CA ARG A 128 18.12 4.48 5.17
C ARG A 128 17.63 3.11 5.66
N CYS A 129 16.45 2.67 5.23
CA CYS A 129 15.95 1.32 5.53
C CYS A 129 16.83 0.24 4.90
N GLU A 130 17.29 0.45 3.66
CA GLU A 130 18.19 -0.46 2.97
C GLU A 130 19.53 -0.62 3.68
N SER A 131 20.10 0.48 4.16
CA SER A 131 21.34 0.48 4.93
C SER A 131 21.24 -0.36 6.22
N GLU A 132 20.04 -0.48 6.80
CA GLU A 132 19.79 -1.27 8.01
C GLU A 132 19.40 -2.73 7.70
N PHE A 133 18.45 -2.95 6.77
CA PHE A 133 17.89 -4.28 6.51
C PHE A 133 18.66 -5.06 5.43
N GLY A 134 19.40 -4.37 4.55
CA GLY A 134 20.12 -4.97 3.42
C GLY A 134 19.19 -5.55 2.34
N PHE A 135 19.78 -6.21 1.35
CA PHE A 135 19.07 -6.85 0.23
C PHE A 135 18.98 -8.38 0.33
N GLU A 136 19.76 -9.00 1.19
CA GLU A 136 19.80 -10.48 1.28
C GLU A 136 18.63 -11.06 2.09
N LEU A 137 17.44 -10.51 1.88
CA LEU A 137 16.22 -10.91 2.56
C LEU A 137 15.65 -12.18 1.93
N LYS A 138 15.30 -13.17 2.75
CA LYS A 138 14.77 -14.45 2.30
C LYS A 138 13.25 -14.52 2.36
N GLY A 139 12.66 -15.16 1.36
CA GLY A 139 11.20 -15.31 1.24
C GLY A 139 10.54 -14.17 0.47
N TYR A 140 9.39 -14.47 -0.16
CA TYR A 140 8.70 -13.54 -1.07
C TYR A 140 8.38 -12.18 -0.42
N SER A 141 7.86 -12.19 0.79
CA SER A 141 7.44 -10.98 1.50
C SER A 141 8.61 -10.08 1.87
N LEU A 142 9.74 -10.67 2.27
CA LEU A 142 10.92 -9.91 2.66
C LEU A 142 11.72 -9.43 1.43
N LYS A 143 11.82 -10.22 0.37
CA LYS A 143 12.47 -9.78 -0.89
C LYS A 143 11.83 -8.53 -1.50
N ARG A 144 10.57 -8.27 -1.19
CA ARG A 144 9.81 -7.09 -1.66
C ARG A 144 9.55 -6.08 -0.54
N LEU A 145 10.32 -6.13 0.55
CA LEU A 145 10.12 -5.32 1.74
C LEU A 145 9.97 -3.82 1.41
N TYR A 146 10.91 -3.29 0.65
CA TYR A 146 10.93 -1.86 0.30
C TYR A 146 9.72 -1.43 -0.53
N ALA A 147 9.25 -2.29 -1.43
CA ALA A 147 8.03 -2.02 -2.18
C ALA A 147 6.79 -1.99 -1.26
N PHE A 148 6.74 -2.86 -0.27
CA PHE A 148 5.63 -2.89 0.69
C PHE A 148 5.69 -1.73 1.70
N LEU A 149 6.86 -1.28 2.09
CA LEU A 149 7.02 -0.05 2.87
C LEU A 149 6.55 1.16 2.06
N ALA A 150 7.02 1.29 0.81
CA ALA A 150 6.63 2.37 -0.08
C ALA A 150 5.11 2.45 -0.31
N GLU A 151 4.40 1.31 -0.47
CA GLU A 151 2.94 1.28 -0.62
C GLU A 151 2.19 1.96 0.54
N ARG A 152 2.61 1.70 1.78
CA ARG A 152 1.97 2.28 2.96
C ARG A 152 2.29 3.77 3.05
N TYR A 153 3.54 4.12 2.76
CA TYR A 153 3.99 5.50 2.80
C TYR A 153 3.36 6.35 1.70
N LEU A 154 3.18 5.80 0.49
CA LEU A 154 2.49 6.44 -0.63
C LEU A 154 1.12 6.98 -0.21
N SER A 155 0.30 6.12 0.39
CA SER A 155 -1.04 6.49 0.83
C SER A 155 -1.03 7.63 1.84
N TYR A 156 -0.21 7.52 2.87
CA TYR A 156 -0.03 8.56 3.88
C TYR A 156 0.43 9.88 3.27
N TRP A 157 1.51 9.83 2.46
CA TRP A 157 2.16 11.03 1.97
C TRP A 157 1.26 11.84 1.04
N PHE A 158 0.62 11.20 0.07
CA PHE A 158 -0.26 11.90 -0.85
C PHE A 158 -1.55 12.38 -0.18
N GLN A 159 -2.09 11.65 0.79
CA GLN A 159 -3.23 12.11 1.58
C GLN A 159 -2.89 13.37 2.40
N LYS A 160 -1.66 13.49 2.87
CA LYS A 160 -1.19 14.65 3.66
C LYS A 160 -0.86 15.86 2.79
N TYR A 161 -0.26 15.66 1.63
CA TYR A 161 0.40 16.73 0.86
C TYR A 161 -0.24 17.06 -0.48
N SER A 162 -1.34 16.42 -0.86
CA SER A 162 -1.99 16.69 -2.13
C SER A 162 -3.50 16.59 -2.08
N LYS A 163 -4.15 17.27 -3.03
CA LYS A 163 -5.56 17.04 -3.33
C LYS A 163 -5.67 15.82 -4.22
N TYR A 164 -5.99 14.68 -3.64
CA TYR A 164 -6.03 13.39 -4.33
C TYR A 164 -7.46 12.88 -4.60
N LYS A 165 -7.57 11.93 -5.53
CA LYS A 165 -8.75 11.12 -5.81
C LYS A 165 -8.31 9.68 -6.01
N THR A 166 -9.14 8.71 -5.65
CA THR A 166 -8.90 7.30 -5.96
C THR A 166 -9.56 6.89 -7.26
N TRP A 167 -8.96 5.91 -7.96
CA TRP A 167 -9.45 5.37 -9.21
C TRP A 167 -9.34 3.84 -9.22
N PRO A 168 -10.33 3.12 -9.78
CA PRO A 168 -10.31 1.67 -9.84
C PRO A 168 -9.07 1.13 -10.56
N ILE A 169 -8.50 0.05 -10.00
CA ILE A 169 -7.40 -0.69 -10.61
C ILE A 169 -7.94 -1.97 -11.25
N PHE A 170 -7.59 -2.19 -12.51
CA PHE A 170 -7.96 -3.39 -13.25
C PHE A 170 -6.71 -4.22 -13.52
N PHE A 171 -6.78 -5.51 -13.17
CA PHE A 171 -5.72 -6.47 -13.49
C PHE A 171 -6.13 -7.30 -14.70
N TYR A 172 -5.35 -7.22 -15.76
CA TYR A 172 -5.54 -8.05 -16.93
C TYR A 172 -4.58 -9.24 -16.91
N ASP A 173 -5.14 -10.44 -16.83
CA ASP A 173 -4.38 -11.68 -16.92
C ASP A 173 -4.22 -12.08 -18.39
N THR A 174 -3.04 -11.91 -18.93
CA THR A 174 -2.71 -12.19 -20.33
C THR A 174 -2.82 -13.68 -20.68
N ASN A 175 -2.65 -14.57 -19.71
CA ASN A 175 -2.73 -16.03 -19.95
C ASN A 175 -4.18 -16.51 -20.07
N THR A 176 -5.08 -15.94 -19.29
CA THR A 176 -6.49 -16.33 -19.27
C THR A 176 -7.38 -15.37 -20.04
N ASN A 177 -6.84 -14.25 -20.53
CA ASN A 177 -7.58 -13.14 -21.14
C ASN A 177 -8.76 -12.64 -20.26
N LYS A 178 -8.61 -12.73 -18.94
CA LYS A 178 -9.63 -12.30 -17.98
C LYS A 178 -9.16 -11.08 -17.22
N ILE A 179 -10.08 -10.16 -16.98
CA ILE A 179 -9.86 -9.04 -16.07
C ILE A 179 -10.35 -9.45 -14.69
N LYS A 180 -9.50 -9.27 -13.70
CA LYS A 180 -9.83 -9.44 -12.29
C LYS A 180 -9.99 -8.06 -11.68
N ILE A 181 -11.17 -7.77 -11.17
CA ILE A 181 -11.41 -6.71 -10.20
C ILE A 181 -11.11 -7.38 -8.85
N LYS A 182 -10.11 -6.89 -8.14
CA LYS A 182 -9.79 -7.41 -6.81
C LYS A 182 -10.49 -6.58 -5.76
#